data_067a69672084d4607e12775272b04af2
#
_entry.id   067a69672084d4607e12775272b04af2
#
_cell.length_a   1.000
_cell.length_b   1.000
_cell.length_c   1.000
_cell.angle_alpha   90.00
_cell.angle_beta   90.00
_cell.angle_gamma   90.00
#
_symmetry.space_group_name_H-M   'P 1'
#
loop_
_entity.id
_entity.type
_entity.pdbx_description
1 polymer ?
#
loop_
_entity_poly.entity_id
_entity_poly.type
_entity_poly.pdbx_seq_one_letter_code
_entity_poly.pdbx_strand_id
1 'polypeptide(L)'
;MNSLKSFVLALGACIGVPTYLMAVRPYAVERERQPVAYSSLPDPANPAAPPLDPEELKNLYYPQSYSGDGKRGELVYAREGCAQCHTQVVRPDYAGVDQFKRFAGREQEYKVDAPVPVRQTHMWDYLHEDFAMIGVRRVGPDLANAGYRYRDKEGKIDPQKIAELYQHLYAPRSLRAWSNSPSFKHLFETKSKETEAGRADALKLPPNLAPGEGLEVVPSVEAKALVEYILGLKRDYHLPASITGVKPKEDAKK
;
A
#
# COMPACT_ATOMS: atom_id res chain seq x y z
N MET A 1 3.37 -42.76 39.03
CA MET A 1 2.65 -42.32 37.82
C MET A 1 3.35 -42.95 36.62
N ASN A 2 2.63 -43.69 35.78
CA ASN A 2 3.31 -44.38 34.66
C ASN A 2 3.96 -43.38 33.71
N SER A 3 5.22 -43.57 33.36
CA SER A 3 5.99 -42.69 32.48
C SER A 3 5.25 -42.37 31.16
N LEU A 4 4.49 -43.33 30.62
CA LEU A 4 3.68 -43.15 29.42
C LEU A 4 2.53 -42.12 29.64
N LYS A 5 1.87 -42.12 30.77
CA LYS A 5 0.80 -41.14 31.08
C LYS A 5 1.39 -39.72 31.17
N SER A 6 2.54 -39.59 31.83
CA SER A 6 3.22 -38.30 31.93
C SER A 6 3.68 -37.79 30.56
N PHE A 7 4.18 -38.68 29.71
CA PHE A 7 4.57 -38.33 28.34
C PHE A 7 3.36 -37.88 27.51
N VAL A 8 2.25 -38.62 27.53
CA VAL A 8 1.02 -38.27 26.79
C VAL A 8 0.44 -36.92 27.26
N LEU A 9 0.45 -36.69 28.60
CA LEU A 9 0.01 -35.40 29.13
C LEU A 9 0.91 -34.24 28.71
N ALA A 10 2.21 -34.42 28.76
CA ALA A 10 3.16 -33.40 28.32
C ALA A 10 3.03 -33.11 26.83
N LEU A 11 2.94 -34.14 25.98
CA LEU A 11 2.73 -34.00 24.54
C LEU A 11 1.41 -33.30 24.23
N GLY A 12 0.32 -33.72 24.90
CA GLY A 12 -0.99 -33.08 24.77
C GLY A 12 -0.98 -31.60 25.17
N ALA A 13 -0.27 -31.25 26.23
CA ALA A 13 -0.12 -29.86 26.64
C ALA A 13 0.73 -29.05 25.62
N CYS A 14 1.83 -29.61 25.15
CA CYS A 14 2.72 -28.93 24.18
C CYS A 14 2.05 -28.66 22.82
N ILE A 15 1.15 -29.53 22.39
CA ILE A 15 0.43 -29.37 21.11
C ILE A 15 -0.93 -28.68 21.35
N GLY A 16 -1.68 -29.14 22.33
CA GLY A 16 -3.07 -28.70 22.56
C GLY A 16 -3.16 -27.24 23.01
N VAL A 17 -2.29 -26.80 23.93
CA VAL A 17 -2.33 -25.42 24.43
C VAL A 17 -2.01 -24.41 23.32
N PRO A 18 -0.92 -24.53 22.55
CA PRO A 18 -0.69 -23.64 21.43
C PRO A 18 -1.79 -23.69 20.37
N THR A 19 -2.26 -24.88 20.01
CA THR A 19 -3.36 -25.02 19.04
C THR A 19 -4.61 -24.31 19.52
N TYR A 20 -4.98 -24.48 20.79
CA TYR A 20 -6.12 -23.78 21.36
C TYR A 20 -5.94 -22.25 21.32
N LEU A 21 -4.80 -21.75 21.77
CA LEU A 21 -4.54 -20.31 21.86
C LEU A 21 -4.40 -19.65 20.49
N MET A 22 -3.78 -20.34 19.53
CA MET A 22 -3.43 -19.73 18.23
C MET A 22 -4.45 -20.00 17.12
N ALA A 23 -5.25 -21.06 17.22
CA ALA A 23 -6.22 -21.42 16.21
C ALA A 23 -7.66 -21.40 16.74
N VAL A 24 -7.95 -22.16 17.82
CA VAL A 24 -9.33 -22.36 18.27
C VAL A 24 -9.92 -21.09 18.88
N ARG A 25 -9.18 -20.45 19.79
CA ARG A 25 -9.66 -19.23 20.45
C ARG A 25 -9.84 -18.06 19.50
N PRO A 26 -8.88 -17.70 18.61
CA PRO A 26 -9.11 -16.67 17.62
C PRO A 26 -10.30 -16.96 16.71
N TYR A 27 -10.40 -18.19 16.21
CA TYR A 27 -11.54 -18.60 15.39
C TYR A 27 -12.89 -18.45 16.12
N ALA A 28 -12.98 -18.86 17.37
CA ALA A 28 -14.20 -18.73 18.16
C ALA A 28 -14.59 -17.25 18.36
N VAL A 29 -13.61 -16.40 18.68
CA VAL A 29 -13.82 -14.95 18.84
C VAL A 29 -14.29 -14.31 17.54
N GLU A 30 -13.66 -14.65 16.41
CA GLU A 30 -14.06 -14.09 15.10
C GLU A 30 -15.44 -14.56 14.67
N ARG A 31 -15.79 -15.81 14.95
CA ARG A 31 -17.11 -16.37 14.62
C ARG A 31 -18.26 -15.66 15.36
N GLU A 32 -18.01 -15.15 16.56
CA GLU A 32 -19.01 -14.42 17.35
C GLU A 32 -19.16 -12.96 16.91
N ARG A 33 -18.25 -12.44 16.10
CA ARG A 33 -18.32 -11.06 15.62
C ARG A 33 -19.48 -10.89 14.65
N GLN A 34 -20.37 -9.95 14.99
CA GLN A 34 -21.46 -9.59 14.10
C GLN A 34 -20.95 -8.63 13.01
N PRO A 35 -21.37 -8.83 11.76
CA PRO A 35 -21.09 -7.86 10.71
C PRO A 35 -21.69 -6.50 11.10
N VAL A 36 -20.87 -5.44 10.99
CA VAL A 36 -21.37 -4.07 11.15
C VAL A 36 -21.99 -3.64 9.83
N ALA A 37 -23.27 -3.28 9.84
CA ALA A 37 -23.91 -2.73 8.64
C ALA A 37 -23.24 -1.40 8.26
N TYR A 38 -23.01 -1.16 6.98
CA TYR A 38 -22.42 0.08 6.47
C TYR A 38 -23.16 1.32 6.95
N SER A 39 -24.49 1.27 6.96
CA SER A 39 -25.33 2.37 7.41
C SER A 39 -25.18 2.73 8.89
N SER A 40 -24.47 1.92 9.67
CA SER A 40 -24.20 2.18 11.10
C SER A 40 -22.78 2.66 11.37
N LEU A 41 -21.91 2.75 10.35
CA LEU A 41 -20.56 3.26 10.52
C LEU A 41 -20.59 4.80 10.59
N PRO A 42 -19.93 5.39 11.60
CA PRO A 42 -19.87 6.84 11.72
C PRO A 42 -18.92 7.43 10.67
N ASP A 43 -19.12 8.70 10.32
CA ASP A 43 -18.10 9.47 9.63
C ASP A 43 -16.84 9.56 10.51
N PRO A 44 -15.69 9.06 10.04
CA PRO A 44 -14.46 9.08 10.85
C PRO A 44 -13.95 10.49 11.14
N ALA A 45 -14.29 11.48 10.31
CA ALA A 45 -13.92 12.87 10.50
C ALA A 45 -14.86 13.59 11.49
N ASN A 46 -16.13 13.15 11.56
CA ASN A 46 -17.12 13.74 12.45
C ASN A 46 -18.11 12.67 12.97
N PRO A 47 -17.75 11.94 14.03
CA PRO A 47 -18.59 10.87 14.57
C PRO A 47 -19.97 11.31 15.05
N ALA A 48 -20.19 12.62 15.26
CA ALA A 48 -21.47 13.20 15.66
C ALA A 48 -22.36 13.60 14.47
N ALA A 49 -21.84 13.54 13.23
CA ALA A 49 -22.63 13.83 12.04
C ALA A 49 -23.64 12.72 11.74
N PRO A 50 -24.71 13.02 11.01
CA PRO A 50 -25.59 12.00 10.49
C PRO A 50 -24.80 11.01 9.63
N PRO A 51 -25.26 9.73 9.55
CA PRO A 51 -24.58 8.73 8.72
C PRO A 51 -24.36 9.20 7.31
N LEU A 52 -23.15 9.01 6.78
CA LEU A 52 -22.80 9.27 5.39
C LEU A 52 -23.57 8.35 4.45
N ASP A 53 -23.63 8.73 3.17
CA ASP A 53 -24.15 7.87 2.12
C ASP A 53 -23.41 6.51 2.14
N PRO A 54 -24.09 5.38 1.94
CA PRO A 54 -23.48 4.05 1.93
C PRO A 54 -22.30 3.91 0.95
N GLU A 55 -22.32 4.61 -0.18
CA GLU A 55 -21.22 4.63 -1.14
C GLU A 55 -20.00 5.39 -0.61
N GLU A 56 -20.22 6.51 0.06
CA GLU A 56 -19.16 7.29 0.70
C GLU A 56 -18.51 6.47 1.83
N LEU A 57 -19.31 5.84 2.67
CA LEU A 57 -18.83 4.94 3.72
C LEU A 57 -18.01 3.78 3.16
N LYS A 58 -18.47 3.19 2.05
CA LYS A 58 -17.73 2.14 1.37
C LYS A 58 -16.35 2.61 0.95
N ASN A 59 -16.25 3.79 0.37
CA ASN A 59 -14.98 4.35 -0.10
C ASN A 59 -14.01 4.69 1.05
N LEU A 60 -14.51 4.99 2.25
CA LEU A 60 -13.70 5.30 3.42
C LEU A 60 -13.18 4.05 4.13
N TYR A 61 -13.99 3.00 4.20
CA TYR A 61 -13.68 1.81 5.00
C TYR A 61 -13.19 0.61 4.19
N TYR A 62 -13.45 0.56 2.88
CA TYR A 62 -13.10 -0.60 2.08
C TYR A 62 -12.05 -0.29 1.03
N PRO A 63 -10.97 -1.06 1.00
CA PRO A 63 -9.99 -0.98 -0.07
C PRO A 63 -10.67 -1.16 -1.42
N GLN A 64 -10.30 -0.30 -2.36
CA GLN A 64 -10.79 -0.43 -3.73
C GLN A 64 -10.09 -1.61 -4.41
N SER A 65 -10.86 -2.44 -5.11
CA SER A 65 -10.28 -3.50 -5.92
C SER A 65 -9.57 -2.92 -7.14
N TYR A 66 -8.39 -3.41 -7.44
CA TYR A 66 -7.72 -3.06 -8.68
C TYR A 66 -8.48 -3.62 -9.88
N SER A 67 -8.70 -2.80 -10.90
CA SER A 67 -9.31 -3.19 -12.17
C SER A 67 -8.50 -2.61 -13.34
N GLY A 68 -8.72 -3.14 -14.55
CA GLY A 68 -8.07 -2.62 -15.75
C GLY A 68 -6.55 -2.55 -15.63
N ASP A 69 -5.99 -1.36 -15.84
CA ASP A 69 -4.54 -1.14 -15.81
C ASP A 69 -3.95 -1.29 -14.40
N GLY A 70 -4.68 -0.93 -13.35
CA GLY A 70 -4.23 -1.17 -11.97
C GLY A 70 -4.00 -2.66 -11.68
N LYS A 71 -4.91 -3.54 -12.12
CA LYS A 71 -4.74 -4.99 -11.96
C LYS A 71 -3.61 -5.55 -12.82
N ARG A 72 -3.48 -5.07 -14.05
CA ARG A 72 -2.33 -5.40 -14.91
C ARG A 72 -1.02 -4.95 -14.26
N GLY A 73 -1.00 -3.75 -13.68
CA GLY A 73 0.17 -3.19 -12.99
C GLY A 73 0.58 -4.00 -11.76
N GLU A 74 -0.36 -4.56 -11.00
CA GLU A 74 -0.09 -5.49 -9.92
C GLU A 74 0.71 -6.72 -10.42
N LEU A 75 0.31 -7.29 -11.55
CA LEU A 75 1.00 -8.43 -12.17
C LEU A 75 2.42 -8.04 -12.65
N VAL A 76 2.57 -6.85 -13.24
CA VAL A 76 3.89 -6.31 -13.63
C VAL A 76 4.75 -6.11 -12.39
N TYR A 77 4.23 -5.51 -11.31
CA TYR A 77 4.93 -5.32 -10.04
C TYR A 77 5.46 -6.63 -9.46
N ALA A 78 4.64 -7.68 -9.48
CA ALA A 78 5.03 -9.02 -9.04
C ALA A 78 6.11 -9.63 -9.93
N ARG A 79 5.91 -9.60 -11.26
CA ARG A 79 6.82 -10.18 -12.25
C ARG A 79 8.20 -9.52 -12.24
N GLU A 80 8.25 -8.20 -12.13
CA GLU A 80 9.49 -7.44 -12.10
C GLU A 80 10.22 -7.53 -10.74
N GLY A 81 9.63 -8.22 -9.75
CA GLY A 81 10.24 -8.45 -8.46
C GLY A 81 10.36 -7.21 -7.56
N CYS A 82 9.52 -6.21 -7.75
CA CYS A 82 9.55 -4.97 -6.97
C CYS A 82 9.44 -5.23 -5.46
N ALA A 83 8.67 -6.25 -5.07
CA ALA A 83 8.50 -6.70 -3.69
C ALA A 83 9.79 -7.24 -3.03
N GLN A 84 10.85 -7.53 -3.80
CA GLN A 84 12.14 -7.93 -3.25
C GLN A 84 12.88 -6.76 -2.59
N CYS A 85 12.64 -5.54 -3.07
CA CYS A 85 13.33 -4.33 -2.59
C CYS A 85 12.40 -3.36 -1.87
N HIS A 86 11.09 -3.46 -2.06
CA HIS A 86 10.08 -2.60 -1.47
C HIS A 86 9.08 -3.42 -0.65
N THR A 87 8.75 -2.92 0.53
CA THR A 87 7.60 -3.42 1.29
C THR A 87 6.37 -2.56 1.02
N GLN A 88 5.19 -3.10 1.29
CA GLN A 88 3.92 -2.39 1.28
C GLN A 88 3.22 -2.56 2.64
N VAL A 89 3.96 -2.27 3.72
CA VAL A 89 3.46 -2.46 5.08
C VAL A 89 3.99 -1.36 6.00
N VAL A 90 3.11 -0.65 6.66
CA VAL A 90 3.43 0.22 7.79
C VAL A 90 3.48 -0.67 9.03
N ARG A 91 4.67 -0.88 9.57
CA ARG A 91 4.87 -1.75 10.73
C ARG A 91 4.31 -1.13 12.01
N PRO A 92 3.89 -1.95 12.98
CA PRO A 92 3.51 -1.46 14.29
C PRO A 92 4.70 -0.81 15.03
N ASP A 93 4.41 -0.01 16.03
CA ASP A 93 5.38 0.78 16.79
C ASP A 93 6.44 -0.08 17.49
N TYR A 94 6.07 -1.26 17.96
CA TYR A 94 7.03 -2.21 18.58
C TYR A 94 8.01 -2.83 17.57
N ALA A 95 7.71 -2.77 16.28
CA ALA A 95 8.56 -3.31 15.20
C ALA A 95 9.36 -2.22 14.47
N GLY A 96 9.17 -0.95 14.82
CA GLY A 96 9.90 0.16 14.26
C GLY A 96 9.14 1.49 14.28
N VAL A 97 9.76 2.51 13.71
CA VAL A 97 9.23 3.89 13.70
C VAL A 97 8.51 4.25 12.40
N ASP A 98 7.94 3.28 11.72
CA ASP A 98 7.34 3.50 10.41
C ASP A 98 6.20 4.51 10.44
N GLN A 99 5.38 4.45 11.48
CA GLN A 99 4.21 5.30 11.66
C GLN A 99 4.55 6.80 11.74
N PHE A 100 5.80 7.12 12.10
CA PHE A 100 6.28 8.49 12.23
C PHE A 100 7.14 8.95 11.05
N LYS A 101 7.32 8.10 10.03
CA LYS A 101 8.11 8.47 8.86
C LYS A 101 7.27 9.30 7.89
N ARG A 102 7.86 10.40 7.41
CA ARG A 102 7.26 11.31 6.43
C ARG A 102 6.60 10.61 5.23
N PHE A 103 7.14 9.47 4.81
CA PHE A 103 6.65 8.72 3.63
C PHE A 103 5.74 7.54 3.99
N ALA A 104 5.39 7.35 5.25
CA ALA A 104 4.53 6.24 5.66
C ALA A 104 3.06 6.47 5.35
N GLY A 105 2.63 7.73 5.25
CA GLY A 105 1.23 8.12 5.02
C GLY A 105 1.10 9.31 4.10
N ARG A 106 0.06 10.09 4.33
CA ARG A 106 -0.21 11.35 3.62
C ARG A 106 0.82 12.39 4.01
N GLU A 107 1.70 12.72 3.09
CA GLU A 107 2.77 13.70 3.31
C GLU A 107 2.23 15.06 3.80
N GLN A 108 1.02 15.41 3.40
CA GLN A 108 0.35 16.68 3.72
C GLN A 108 -0.07 16.81 5.18
N GLU A 109 -0.26 15.70 5.87
CA GLU A 109 -0.67 15.67 7.28
C GLU A 109 0.54 15.62 8.23
N TYR A 110 1.74 15.42 7.69
CA TYR A 110 2.95 15.39 8.48
C TYR A 110 3.36 16.80 8.93
N LYS A 111 3.01 17.15 10.16
CA LYS A 111 3.53 18.33 10.84
C LYS A 111 4.68 17.90 11.74
N VAL A 112 5.85 18.52 11.56
CA VAL A 112 7.06 18.21 12.35
C VAL A 112 6.80 18.35 13.85
N ASP A 113 6.00 19.36 14.21
CA ASP A 113 5.71 19.73 15.61
C ASP A 113 4.56 18.93 16.24
N ALA A 114 3.76 18.22 15.43
CA ALA A 114 2.68 17.36 15.89
C ALA A 114 2.45 16.24 14.85
N PRO A 115 3.35 15.25 14.81
CA PRO A 115 3.18 14.14 13.86
C PRO A 115 1.93 13.34 14.23
N VAL A 116 0.94 13.32 13.33
CA VAL A 116 -0.15 12.36 13.42
C VAL A 116 0.40 11.03 12.94
N PRO A 117 0.54 10.03 13.80
CA PRO A 117 1.07 8.74 13.38
C PRO A 117 0.12 8.10 12.36
N VAL A 118 0.69 7.63 11.28
CA VAL A 118 -0.04 6.79 10.33
C VAL A 118 -0.31 5.45 11.01
N ARG A 119 -1.54 4.94 10.92
CA ARG A 119 -1.82 3.64 11.52
C ARG A 119 -0.98 2.52 10.88
N GLN A 120 -0.69 1.50 11.65
CA GLN A 120 -0.11 0.27 11.12
C GLN A 120 -1.05 -0.35 10.07
N THR A 121 -0.44 -0.98 9.07
CA THR A 121 -1.19 -1.73 8.06
C THR A 121 -1.86 -2.95 8.71
N HIS A 122 -3.09 -3.20 8.33
CA HIS A 122 -3.89 -4.33 8.77
C HIS A 122 -4.16 -5.28 7.59
N MET A 123 -4.47 -6.55 7.84
CA MET A 123 -4.85 -7.50 6.77
C MET A 123 -6.03 -7.01 5.94
N TRP A 124 -6.91 -6.19 6.53
CA TRP A 124 -8.02 -5.54 5.84
C TRP A 124 -7.59 -4.67 4.66
N ASP A 125 -6.40 -4.07 4.72
CA ASP A 125 -5.87 -3.21 3.67
C ASP A 125 -5.50 -3.96 2.37
N TYR A 126 -5.48 -5.30 2.42
CA TYR A 126 -5.22 -6.17 1.27
C TYR A 126 -6.49 -6.89 0.79
N LEU A 127 -7.66 -6.49 1.29
CA LEU A 127 -8.92 -7.04 0.84
C LEU A 127 -9.03 -6.86 -0.68
N HIS A 128 -9.47 -7.90 -1.39
CA HIS A 128 -9.57 -7.95 -2.86
C HIS A 128 -8.24 -8.08 -3.62
N GLU A 129 -7.11 -8.24 -2.95
CA GLU A 129 -5.86 -8.63 -3.59
C GLU A 129 -5.73 -10.16 -3.61
N ASP A 130 -5.33 -10.73 -4.74
CA ASP A 130 -5.09 -12.18 -4.85
C ASP A 130 -3.91 -12.59 -3.96
N PHE A 131 -2.90 -11.71 -3.88
CA PHE A 131 -1.73 -11.87 -3.04
C PHE A 131 -1.36 -10.53 -2.41
N ALA A 132 -1.24 -10.49 -1.10
CA ALA A 132 -0.72 -9.32 -0.40
C ALA A 132 0.77 -9.12 -0.73
N MET A 133 1.09 -8.08 -1.49
CA MET A 133 2.47 -7.73 -1.89
C MET A 133 3.24 -7.07 -0.75
N ILE A 134 3.27 -7.71 0.42
CA ILE A 134 3.90 -7.15 1.64
C ILE A 134 5.37 -6.80 1.41
N GLY A 135 6.06 -7.60 0.60
CA GLY A 135 7.47 -7.42 0.29
C GLY A 135 8.42 -8.08 1.31
N VAL A 136 9.69 -8.21 0.92
CA VAL A 136 10.69 -8.97 1.70
C VAL A 136 11.68 -8.05 2.40
N ARG A 137 12.12 -7.00 1.74
CA ARG A 137 13.17 -6.09 2.21
C ARG A 137 12.82 -4.64 1.92
N ARG A 138 13.55 -3.74 2.59
CA ARG A 138 13.49 -2.29 2.38
C ARG A 138 14.83 -1.77 1.88
N VAL A 139 15.26 -2.23 0.71
CA VAL A 139 16.37 -1.61 -0.02
C VAL A 139 15.93 -0.26 -0.55
N GLY A 140 14.70 -0.17 -1.03
CA GLY A 140 13.97 1.06 -1.30
C GLY A 140 12.99 1.43 -0.18
N PRO A 141 12.29 2.57 -0.30
CA PRO A 141 11.26 2.98 0.66
C PRO A 141 10.06 2.04 0.65
N ASP A 142 9.33 2.00 1.75
CA ASP A 142 8.03 1.35 1.82
C ASP A 142 7.03 2.01 0.85
N LEU A 143 6.19 1.23 0.21
CA LEU A 143 5.21 1.68 -0.79
C LEU A 143 3.75 1.55 -0.33
N ALA A 144 3.46 1.19 0.93
CA ALA A 144 2.10 1.00 1.41
C ALA A 144 1.17 2.19 1.04
N ASN A 145 1.68 3.39 1.17
CA ASN A 145 0.96 4.63 0.90
C ASN A 145 1.64 5.48 -0.20
N ALA A 146 2.26 4.81 -1.18
CA ALA A 146 3.00 5.48 -2.24
C ALA A 146 2.13 6.41 -3.08
N GLY A 147 0.86 6.07 -3.29
CA GLY A 147 -0.07 6.86 -4.10
C GLY A 147 -0.23 8.31 -3.64
N TYR A 148 0.01 8.61 -2.36
CA TYR A 148 -0.04 9.99 -1.89
C TYR A 148 1.19 10.82 -2.29
N ARG A 149 2.34 10.20 -2.52
CA ARG A 149 3.60 10.89 -2.87
C ARG A 149 3.56 11.54 -4.25
N TYR A 150 2.71 11.04 -5.12
CA TYR A 150 2.58 11.48 -6.52
C TYR A 150 1.44 12.47 -6.72
N ARG A 151 0.96 13.05 -5.61
CA ARG A 151 -0.11 14.05 -5.63
C ARG A 151 0.41 15.43 -5.21
N ASP A 152 -0.27 16.46 -5.67
CA ASP A 152 -0.07 17.83 -5.19
C ASP A 152 -0.78 18.07 -3.84
N LYS A 153 -0.75 19.31 -3.38
CA LYS A 153 -1.38 19.71 -2.11
C LYS A 153 -2.92 19.63 -2.15
N GLU A 154 -3.49 19.70 -3.31
CA GLU A 154 -4.92 19.59 -3.59
C GLU A 154 -5.36 18.12 -3.77
N GLY A 155 -4.43 17.18 -3.67
CA GLY A 155 -4.70 15.74 -3.82
C GLY A 155 -4.80 15.26 -5.27
N LYS A 156 -4.53 16.12 -6.25
CA LYS A 156 -4.50 15.77 -7.68
C LYS A 156 -3.16 15.14 -8.05
N ILE A 157 -3.17 14.27 -9.06
CA ILE A 157 -1.94 13.68 -9.59
C ILE A 157 -1.04 14.79 -10.14
N ASP A 158 0.22 14.81 -9.68
CA ASP A 158 1.24 15.74 -10.11
C ASP A 158 1.99 15.18 -11.33
N PRO A 159 1.85 15.77 -12.53
CA PRO A 159 2.48 15.26 -13.74
C PRO A 159 4.02 15.22 -13.66
N GLN A 160 4.64 16.15 -12.91
CA GLN A 160 6.09 16.17 -12.75
C GLN A 160 6.55 14.96 -11.93
N LYS A 161 5.89 14.65 -10.83
CA LYS A 161 6.20 13.49 -10.00
C LYS A 161 5.98 12.17 -10.75
N ILE A 162 5.00 12.12 -11.65
CA ILE A 162 4.80 10.97 -12.55
C ILE A 162 5.95 10.82 -13.53
N ALA A 163 6.40 11.93 -14.15
CA ALA A 163 7.56 11.90 -15.04
C ALA A 163 8.82 11.43 -14.30
N GLU A 164 9.05 11.89 -13.07
CA GLU A 164 10.13 11.42 -12.20
C GLU A 164 10.01 9.92 -11.88
N LEU A 165 8.78 9.39 -11.67
CA LEU A 165 8.56 7.97 -11.45
C LEU A 165 8.93 7.15 -12.69
N TYR A 166 8.51 7.56 -13.88
CA TYR A 166 8.93 6.91 -15.12
C TYR A 166 10.45 6.97 -15.32
N GLN A 167 11.07 8.12 -15.06
CA GLN A 167 12.52 8.25 -15.14
C GLN A 167 13.22 7.36 -14.08
N HIS A 168 12.65 7.22 -12.87
CA HIS A 168 13.17 6.30 -11.87
C HIS A 168 13.11 4.84 -12.34
N LEU A 169 12.05 4.43 -13.01
CA LEU A 169 11.93 3.08 -13.56
C LEU A 169 12.91 2.87 -14.73
N TYR A 170 13.07 3.84 -15.61
CA TYR A 170 13.93 3.74 -16.78
C TYR A 170 15.41 3.83 -16.43
N ALA A 171 15.80 4.84 -15.65
CA ALA A 171 17.19 5.16 -15.33
C ALA A 171 17.33 5.76 -13.93
N PRO A 172 17.19 4.97 -12.86
CA PRO A 172 17.12 5.46 -11.48
C PRO A 172 18.34 6.29 -11.06
N ARG A 173 19.53 5.95 -11.57
CA ARG A 173 20.78 6.67 -11.25
C ARG A 173 20.87 8.03 -11.91
N SER A 174 20.05 8.33 -12.91
CA SER A 174 19.97 9.68 -13.47
C SER A 174 19.28 10.68 -12.53
N LEU A 175 18.40 10.19 -11.66
CA LEU A 175 17.77 11.00 -10.61
C LEU A 175 18.59 11.03 -9.32
N ARG A 176 19.16 9.89 -8.94
CA ARG A 176 19.96 9.71 -7.72
C ARG A 176 21.13 8.79 -8.00
N ALA A 177 22.34 9.35 -8.10
CA ALA A 177 23.56 8.60 -8.46
C ALA A 177 23.81 7.37 -7.57
N TRP A 178 23.39 7.41 -6.31
CA TRP A 178 23.51 6.34 -5.34
C TRP A 178 22.36 5.33 -5.33
N SER A 179 21.41 5.42 -6.27
CA SER A 179 20.27 4.50 -6.31
C SER A 179 20.69 3.05 -6.53
N ASN A 180 20.15 2.16 -5.70
CA ASN A 180 20.29 0.70 -5.84
C ASN A 180 19.15 0.08 -6.66
N SER A 181 18.19 0.89 -7.13
CA SER A 181 17.11 0.39 -7.99
C SER A 181 17.68 -0.12 -9.30
N PRO A 182 17.27 -1.28 -9.80
CA PRO A 182 17.59 -1.71 -11.15
C PRO A 182 16.90 -0.81 -12.19
N SER A 183 17.40 -0.87 -13.42
CA SER A 183 16.80 -0.19 -14.57
C SER A 183 15.84 -1.13 -15.29
N PHE A 184 14.60 -0.73 -15.46
CA PHE A 184 13.54 -1.50 -16.14
C PHE A 184 13.32 -0.96 -17.57
N LYS A 185 14.40 -0.75 -18.33
CA LYS A 185 14.33 -0.20 -19.70
C LYS A 185 13.43 -1.00 -20.64
N HIS A 186 13.30 -2.31 -20.41
CA HIS A 186 12.45 -3.20 -21.20
C HIS A 186 10.94 -2.87 -21.06
N LEU A 187 10.55 -2.10 -20.07
CA LEU A 187 9.18 -1.58 -19.92
C LEU A 187 8.95 -0.31 -20.75
N PHE A 188 9.92 0.12 -21.56
CA PHE A 188 9.86 1.34 -22.36
C PHE A 188 10.14 1.02 -23.82
N GLU A 189 9.63 1.87 -24.71
CA GLU A 189 9.79 1.75 -26.15
C GLU A 189 10.52 2.98 -26.69
N THR A 190 11.41 2.76 -27.65
CA THR A 190 12.01 3.86 -28.42
C THR A 190 11.19 4.05 -29.68
N LYS A 191 10.68 5.26 -29.90
CA LYS A 191 9.86 5.62 -31.06
C LYS A 191 10.41 6.83 -31.76
N SER A 192 10.10 6.99 -33.04
CA SER A 192 10.36 8.20 -33.77
C SER A 192 9.46 9.33 -33.26
N LYS A 193 10.00 10.53 -33.15
CA LYS A 193 9.21 11.72 -32.83
C LYS A 193 8.21 11.99 -33.93
N GLU A 194 6.97 12.23 -33.55
CA GLU A 194 5.90 12.61 -34.50
C GLU A 194 5.92 14.10 -34.82
N THR A 195 6.41 14.91 -33.87
CA THR A 195 6.55 16.36 -33.99
C THR A 195 7.84 16.80 -33.31
N GLU A 196 8.30 18.04 -33.56
CA GLU A 196 9.46 18.59 -32.85
C GLU A 196 9.27 18.58 -31.32
N ALA A 197 8.07 18.79 -30.85
CA ALA A 197 7.74 18.76 -29.42
C ALA A 197 7.78 17.35 -28.82
N GLY A 198 7.70 16.30 -29.65
CA GLY A 198 7.59 14.91 -29.21
C GLY A 198 6.21 14.55 -28.65
N ARG A 199 6.08 13.35 -28.12
CA ARG A 199 4.85 12.85 -27.45
C ARG A 199 4.77 13.38 -26.04
N ALA A 200 3.55 13.62 -25.57
CA ALA A 200 3.29 14.15 -24.24
C ALA A 200 3.79 13.22 -23.10
N ASP A 201 3.84 11.92 -23.34
CA ASP A 201 4.29 10.89 -22.40
C ASP A 201 5.78 10.48 -22.58
N ALA A 202 6.50 11.17 -23.49
CA ALA A 202 7.93 10.91 -23.70
C ALA A 202 8.77 11.32 -22.48
N LEU A 203 9.73 10.47 -22.13
CA LEU A 203 10.65 10.73 -21.01
C LEU A 203 11.60 11.90 -21.35
N LYS A 204 11.73 12.84 -20.42
CA LYS A 204 12.72 13.91 -20.49
C LYS A 204 14.06 13.40 -19.95
N LEU A 205 14.83 12.74 -20.80
CA LEU A 205 16.09 12.12 -20.42
C LEU A 205 17.26 13.10 -20.57
N PRO A 206 18.29 13.01 -19.70
CA PRO A 206 19.53 13.76 -19.89
C PRO A 206 20.23 13.31 -21.19
N PRO A 207 21.09 14.16 -21.80
CA PRO A 207 21.68 13.90 -23.11
C PRO A 207 22.41 12.56 -23.26
N ASN A 208 23.06 12.09 -22.18
CA ASN A 208 23.79 10.82 -22.15
C ASN A 208 22.89 9.58 -22.12
N LEU A 209 21.58 9.76 -21.92
CA LEU A 209 20.57 8.69 -21.90
C LEU A 209 19.52 8.86 -23.00
N ALA A 210 19.58 9.95 -23.75
CA ALA A 210 18.69 10.21 -24.86
C ALA A 210 18.93 9.19 -26.00
N PRO A 211 17.89 8.73 -26.70
CA PRO A 211 17.97 7.66 -27.69
C PRO A 211 18.58 8.12 -29.06
N GLY A 212 19.03 9.35 -29.18
CA GLY A 212 19.55 9.93 -30.43
C GLY A 212 18.57 10.92 -31.07
N GLU A 213 19.03 11.55 -32.16
CA GLU A 213 18.24 12.56 -32.89
C GLU A 213 16.97 11.95 -33.50
N GLY A 214 15.87 12.66 -33.42
CA GLY A 214 14.57 12.22 -33.97
C GLY A 214 13.90 11.06 -33.23
N LEU A 215 14.49 10.57 -32.14
CA LEU A 215 13.94 9.49 -31.34
C LEU A 215 13.53 9.98 -29.96
N GLU A 216 12.57 9.27 -29.37
CA GLU A 216 12.10 9.50 -28.01
C GLU A 216 11.80 8.18 -27.29
N VAL A 217 11.94 8.16 -25.97
CA VAL A 217 11.60 7.01 -25.13
C VAL A 217 10.23 7.26 -24.53
N VAL A 218 9.33 6.31 -24.71
CA VAL A 218 7.96 6.38 -24.19
C VAL A 218 7.66 5.16 -23.30
N PRO A 219 6.83 5.30 -22.25
CA PRO A 219 6.43 4.16 -21.45
C PRO A 219 5.53 3.23 -22.25
N SER A 220 5.80 1.93 -22.18
CA SER A 220 4.92 0.91 -22.73
C SER A 220 3.59 0.82 -21.97
N VAL A 221 2.66 0.02 -22.48
CA VAL A 221 1.41 -0.28 -21.77
C VAL A 221 1.68 -0.88 -20.38
N GLU A 222 2.71 -1.72 -20.24
CA GLU A 222 3.08 -2.31 -18.96
C GLU A 222 3.67 -1.30 -17.98
N ALA A 223 4.51 -0.36 -18.44
CA ALA A 223 5.02 0.72 -17.60
C ALA A 223 3.89 1.62 -17.09
N LYS A 224 2.92 1.94 -17.96
CA LYS A 224 1.74 2.74 -17.58
C LYS A 224 0.88 2.01 -16.55
N ALA A 225 0.63 0.73 -16.77
CA ALA A 225 -0.11 -0.11 -15.83
C ALA A 225 0.60 -0.21 -14.46
N LEU A 226 1.93 -0.39 -14.44
CA LEU A 226 2.70 -0.41 -13.21
C LEU A 226 2.59 0.91 -12.44
N VAL A 227 2.68 2.04 -13.14
CA VAL A 227 2.52 3.36 -12.51
C VAL A 227 1.11 3.52 -11.96
N GLU A 228 0.08 3.10 -12.68
CA GLU A 228 -1.32 3.13 -12.21
C GLU A 228 -1.50 2.31 -10.93
N TYR A 229 -0.93 1.10 -10.87
CA TYR A 229 -0.91 0.30 -9.64
C TYR A 229 -0.25 1.05 -8.48
N ILE A 230 0.94 1.65 -8.68
CA ILE A 230 1.66 2.39 -7.64
C ILE A 230 0.84 3.61 -7.15
N LEU A 231 0.14 4.29 -8.05
CA LEU A 231 -0.74 5.41 -7.70
C LEU A 231 -1.97 4.99 -6.89
N GLY A 232 -2.39 3.74 -7.05
CA GLY A 232 -3.46 3.11 -6.28
C GLY A 232 -3.05 2.66 -4.88
N LEU A 233 -1.75 2.60 -4.55
CA LEU A 233 -1.28 2.13 -3.25
C LEU A 233 -1.59 3.12 -2.14
N LYS A 234 -2.68 2.84 -1.42
CA LYS A 234 -3.19 3.58 -0.27
C LYS A 234 -3.72 2.57 0.75
N ARG A 235 -2.94 2.30 1.79
CA ARG A 235 -3.26 1.31 2.82
C ARG A 235 -3.53 1.98 4.15
N ASP A 236 -4.44 2.95 4.13
CA ASP A 236 -4.81 3.76 5.30
C ASP A 236 -6.33 3.93 5.44
N TYR A 237 -7.10 2.99 4.90
CA TYR A 237 -8.55 2.96 5.06
C TYR A 237 -8.94 2.87 6.53
N HIS A 238 -10.09 3.40 6.90
CA HIS A 238 -10.62 3.25 8.24
C HIS A 238 -10.98 1.79 8.53
N LEU A 239 -10.60 1.32 9.70
CA LEU A 239 -10.91 -0.05 10.10
C LEU A 239 -12.27 -0.09 10.80
N PRO A 240 -13.21 -0.94 10.35
CA PRO A 240 -14.48 -1.12 11.05
C PRO A 240 -14.26 -1.56 12.50
N ALA A 241 -15.08 -1.07 13.43
CA ALA A 241 -15.00 -1.43 14.85
C ALA A 241 -15.12 -2.95 15.10
N SER A 242 -15.86 -3.66 14.24
CA SER A 242 -15.94 -5.12 14.27
C SER A 242 -14.60 -5.82 14.03
N ILE A 243 -13.66 -5.15 13.35
CA ILE A 243 -12.32 -5.67 13.06
C ILE A 243 -11.34 -5.31 14.17
N THR A 244 -11.38 -4.07 14.67
CA THR A 244 -10.47 -3.60 15.70
C THR A 244 -10.78 -4.15 17.07
N GLY A 245 -12.01 -4.63 17.29
CA GLY A 245 -12.50 -5.05 18.61
C GLY A 245 -12.67 -3.89 19.61
N VAL A 246 -12.41 -2.67 19.18
CA VAL A 246 -12.63 -1.47 19.99
C VAL A 246 -14.13 -1.17 19.96
N LYS A 247 -14.79 -1.35 21.10
CA LYS A 247 -16.18 -0.89 21.25
C LYS A 247 -16.19 0.64 21.08
N PRO A 248 -17.15 1.20 20.31
CA PRO A 248 -17.37 2.64 20.33
C PRO A 248 -17.51 3.09 21.78
N LYS A 249 -16.86 4.19 22.18
CA LYS A 249 -17.12 4.79 23.48
C LYS A 249 -18.61 5.10 23.51
N GLU A 250 -19.38 4.39 24.34
CA GLU A 250 -20.71 4.84 24.71
C GLU A 250 -20.50 6.22 25.34
N ASP A 251 -21.02 7.26 24.67
CA ASP A 251 -21.05 8.58 25.24
C ASP A 251 -21.71 8.46 26.61
N ALA A 252 -20.94 8.75 27.64
CA ALA A 252 -21.46 8.82 28.99
C ALA A 252 -22.57 9.88 28.96
N LYS A 253 -23.81 9.41 28.88
CA LYS A 253 -24.99 10.25 29.10
C LYS A 253 -24.83 10.84 30.50
N LYS A 254 -24.44 12.12 30.54
CA LYS A 254 -24.70 12.99 31.69
C LYS A 254 -26.06 13.63 31.53
#